data_7b17231ed5f1eefd6ddb719c1150a17c
#
_entry.id   7b17231ed5f1eefd6ddb719c1150a17c
#
_cell.length_a   1.000
_cell.length_b   1.000
_cell.length_c   1.000
_cell.angle_alpha   90.00
_cell.angle_beta   90.00
_cell.angle_gamma   90.00
#
_symmetry.space_group_name_H-M   'P 1'
#
loop_
_entity.id
_entity.type
_entity.pdbx_description
1 polymer ?
#
loop_
_entity_poly.entity_id
_entity_poly.type
_entity_poly.pdbx_seq_one_letter_code
_entity_poly.pdbx_strand_id
1 'polypeptide(L)'
;MTETKRLHVITWGCQMNVYDSGRMADVLAPLGYAPVSTPDGADMVILNTCHIRDKAAEKVFSELGRLRVMKEASGGTMILAVAGCVAQAEGAEILARAPYVDIVLGPQTYHRLPEMVARAARAGKKVIETDFPPEDKFDHLPESQTPQGVNAFLTIQEGCDKFCSFCVVPYTRGAEQSRSAATILREARHLVSQGTREITLLGQNVNAWHGDGTQGGEWGLGRLLRELAEIPDLLRLRYATSHPRDMSDELVEAHRDLRTLMPYLHLPVQSGSDRVLAAMNRKHTANDFRRIIDRLRDARPDMALSSDFIVGHPGETEADFEATMALVHEIKFAMAYSFKYSRRPGTPAAGAPAQVPEIDKDRRLQALQALLREQQVGFNASCVGLDLPVLFTGLGRHPGQIAGRSPFLQPVHLSGSADLIGNESMVRIVANHSNSLAGTLVQERRSA
;
A
#
# COMPACT_ATOMS: atom_id res chain seq x y z
N MET A 1 -0.57 32.38 23.14
CA MET A 1 -0.28 31.02 22.67
C MET A 1 -1.58 30.49 22.11
N THR A 2 -1.66 30.21 20.82
CA THR A 2 -2.83 29.57 20.23
C THR A 2 -2.96 28.17 20.81
N GLU A 3 -4.14 27.83 21.33
CA GLU A 3 -4.43 26.50 21.88
C GLU A 3 -4.18 25.44 20.82
N THR A 4 -3.44 24.36 21.15
CA THR A 4 -3.13 23.27 20.22
C THR A 4 -4.40 22.51 19.91
N LYS A 5 -4.78 22.45 18.64
CA LYS A 5 -5.95 21.74 18.15
C LYS A 5 -5.63 20.24 18.00
N ARG A 6 -6.59 19.39 18.32
CA ARG A 6 -6.46 17.93 18.31
C ARG A 6 -6.99 17.37 16.99
N LEU A 7 -6.13 16.67 16.23
CA LEU A 7 -6.46 15.99 14.99
C LEU A 7 -6.48 14.48 15.18
N HIS A 8 -7.58 13.82 14.85
CA HIS A 8 -7.63 12.37 14.76
C HIS A 8 -7.85 11.92 13.32
N VAL A 9 -6.99 11.03 12.81
CA VAL A 9 -7.12 10.48 11.45
C VAL A 9 -7.41 8.99 11.54
N ILE A 10 -8.59 8.60 11.07
CA ILE A 10 -9.00 7.20 10.92
C ILE A 10 -8.62 6.75 9.51
N THR A 11 -7.69 5.82 9.41
CA THR A 11 -7.20 5.33 8.11
C THR A 11 -7.65 3.91 7.86
N TRP A 12 -8.39 3.70 6.78
CA TRP A 12 -8.75 2.36 6.31
C TRP A 12 -8.35 2.20 4.85
N GLY A 13 -7.68 1.10 4.53
CA GLY A 13 -7.39 0.80 3.14
C GLY A 13 -6.00 0.24 2.90
N CYS A 14 -5.29 0.83 1.97
CA CYS A 14 -3.95 0.41 1.54
C CYS A 14 -2.84 1.31 2.13
N GLN A 15 -1.60 0.96 1.85
CA GLN A 15 -0.42 1.71 2.29
C GLN A 15 -0.42 3.17 1.79
N MET A 16 -0.97 3.42 0.59
CA MET A 16 -1.15 4.79 0.08
C MET A 16 -2.03 5.64 0.99
N ASN A 17 -3.12 5.07 1.55
CA ASN A 17 -3.95 5.82 2.51
C ASN A 17 -3.19 6.13 3.80
N VAL A 18 -2.28 5.24 4.24
CA VAL A 18 -1.42 5.51 5.42
C VAL A 18 -0.49 6.69 5.14
N TYR A 19 0.18 6.69 3.98
CA TYR A 19 1.01 7.81 3.55
C TYR A 19 0.17 9.11 3.46
N ASP A 20 -0.95 9.09 2.73
CA ASP A 20 -1.84 10.25 2.57
C ASP A 20 -2.29 10.82 3.94
N SER A 21 -2.60 9.96 4.92
CA SER A 21 -3.00 10.38 6.27
C SER A 21 -1.90 11.12 7.01
N GLY A 22 -0.66 10.66 6.91
CA GLY A 22 0.52 11.37 7.44
C GLY A 22 0.68 12.74 6.79
N ARG A 23 0.57 12.80 5.45
CA ARG A 23 0.68 14.07 4.71
C ARG A 23 -0.45 15.06 5.02
N MET A 24 -1.68 14.55 5.25
CA MET A 24 -2.79 15.40 5.73
C MET A 24 -2.48 16.02 7.10
N ALA A 25 -1.87 15.26 8.00
CA ALA A 25 -1.44 15.80 9.28
C ALA A 25 -0.34 16.87 9.13
N ASP A 26 0.64 16.63 8.24
CA ASP A 26 1.73 17.58 7.97
C ASP A 26 1.21 18.92 7.42
N VAL A 27 0.23 18.93 6.49
CA VAL A 27 -0.34 20.17 5.94
C VAL A 27 -1.22 20.92 6.95
N LEU A 28 -1.75 20.24 7.98
CA LEU A 28 -2.56 20.86 9.04
C LEU A 28 -1.73 21.33 10.23
N ALA A 29 -0.49 20.85 10.39
CA ALA A 29 0.40 21.24 11.50
C ALA A 29 0.61 22.76 11.60
N PRO A 30 0.81 23.54 10.50
CA PRO A 30 0.94 25.00 10.56
C PRO A 30 -0.31 25.72 11.10
N LEU A 31 -1.49 25.08 11.05
CA LEU A 31 -2.75 25.60 11.61
C LEU A 31 -2.92 25.25 13.09
N GLY A 32 -1.89 24.67 13.72
CA GLY A 32 -1.88 24.27 15.13
C GLY A 32 -2.51 22.91 15.41
N TYR A 33 -2.79 22.08 14.40
CA TYR A 33 -3.31 20.73 14.61
C TYR A 33 -2.17 19.77 14.98
N ALA A 34 -2.38 19.01 16.05
CA ALA A 34 -1.49 17.94 16.50
C ALA A 34 -2.22 16.59 16.48
N PRO A 35 -1.60 15.52 15.96
CA PRO A 35 -2.21 14.19 15.94
C PRO A 35 -2.50 13.65 17.33
N VAL A 36 -3.69 13.03 17.50
CA VAL A 36 -4.09 12.30 18.71
C VAL A 36 -4.54 10.88 18.40
N SER A 37 -4.38 9.96 19.34
CA SER A 37 -4.65 8.53 19.15
C SER A 37 -6.13 8.16 19.14
N THR A 38 -6.99 8.99 19.76
CA THR A 38 -8.44 8.75 19.85
C THR A 38 -9.23 9.96 19.35
N PRO A 39 -10.45 9.74 18.83
CA PRO A 39 -11.31 10.84 18.39
C PRO A 39 -11.94 11.64 19.55
N ASP A 40 -11.82 11.16 20.78
CA ASP A 40 -12.45 11.80 21.96
C ASP A 40 -11.86 13.19 22.20
N GLY A 41 -12.71 14.21 22.13
CA GLY A 41 -12.33 15.61 22.27
C GLY A 41 -11.45 16.13 21.14
N ALA A 42 -11.43 15.50 19.96
CA ALA A 42 -10.74 16.00 18.80
C ALA A 42 -11.47 17.22 18.21
N ASP A 43 -10.71 18.24 17.81
CA ASP A 43 -11.24 19.41 17.09
C ASP A 43 -11.51 19.09 15.63
N MET A 44 -10.80 18.11 15.08
CA MET A 44 -11.02 17.62 13.72
C MET A 44 -10.81 16.10 13.65
N VAL A 45 -11.73 15.43 12.93
CA VAL A 45 -11.60 14.01 12.59
C VAL A 45 -11.61 13.86 11.07
N ILE A 46 -10.61 13.17 10.53
CA ILE A 46 -10.54 12.81 9.10
C ILE A 46 -10.72 11.30 8.97
N LEU A 47 -11.70 10.89 8.17
CA LEU A 47 -11.91 9.49 7.79
C LEU A 47 -11.32 9.28 6.39
N ASN A 48 -10.10 8.75 6.30
CA ASN A 48 -9.40 8.47 5.04
C ASN A 48 -9.57 7.02 4.62
N THR A 49 -10.18 6.79 3.45
CA THR A 49 -10.63 5.45 3.08
C THR A 49 -10.35 5.09 1.62
N CYS A 50 -10.11 3.79 1.42
CA CYS A 50 -9.91 3.20 0.09
C CYS A 50 -11.22 2.69 -0.50
N HIS A 51 -11.36 2.72 -1.82
CA HIS A 51 -12.55 2.24 -2.56
C HIS A 51 -12.37 0.81 -3.14
N ILE A 52 -11.28 0.11 -2.80
CA ILE A 52 -10.97 -1.21 -3.40
C ILE A 52 -11.87 -2.34 -2.85
N ARG A 53 -12.39 -2.22 -1.62
CA ARG A 53 -13.18 -3.27 -0.96
C ARG A 53 -14.67 -2.95 -1.01
N ASP A 54 -15.52 -3.96 -1.31
CA ASP A 54 -16.98 -3.80 -1.46
C ASP A 54 -17.68 -3.15 -0.27
N LYS A 55 -17.28 -3.53 0.93
CA LYS A 55 -17.87 -3.01 2.17
C LYS A 55 -17.21 -1.74 2.68
N ALA A 56 -16.30 -1.11 1.89
CA ALA A 56 -15.60 0.08 2.36
C ALA A 56 -16.56 1.26 2.55
N ALA A 57 -17.44 1.52 1.59
CA ALA A 57 -18.42 2.59 1.67
C ALA A 57 -19.41 2.38 2.85
N GLU A 58 -19.97 1.18 3.01
CA GLU A 58 -20.86 0.87 4.14
C GLU A 58 -20.18 1.09 5.50
N LYS A 59 -18.92 0.68 5.61
CA LYS A 59 -18.12 0.88 6.83
C LYS A 59 -17.89 2.37 7.09
N VAL A 60 -17.68 3.18 6.04
CA VAL A 60 -17.58 4.64 6.16
C VAL A 60 -18.85 5.22 6.78
N PHE A 61 -20.03 4.89 6.24
CA PHE A 61 -21.27 5.43 6.75
C PHE A 61 -21.60 4.96 8.18
N SER A 62 -21.24 3.73 8.54
CA SER A 62 -21.36 3.23 9.91
C SER A 62 -20.49 4.04 10.88
N GLU A 63 -19.24 4.32 10.52
CA GLU A 63 -18.33 5.12 11.35
C GLU A 63 -18.77 6.59 11.41
N LEU A 64 -19.24 7.15 10.30
CA LEU A 64 -19.78 8.51 10.27
C LEU A 64 -20.96 8.65 11.24
N GLY A 65 -21.83 7.63 11.37
CA GLY A 65 -22.91 7.62 12.36
C GLY A 65 -22.39 7.72 13.79
N ARG A 66 -21.28 7.02 14.13
CA ARG A 66 -20.64 7.12 15.44
C ARG A 66 -20.01 8.50 15.68
N LEU A 67 -19.32 9.03 14.70
CA LEU A 67 -18.67 10.34 14.76
C LEU A 67 -19.70 11.50 14.82
N ARG A 68 -20.88 11.31 14.26
CA ARG A 68 -21.99 12.26 14.41
C ARG A 68 -22.34 12.51 15.87
N VAL A 69 -22.51 11.43 16.67
CA VAL A 69 -22.84 11.55 18.10
C VAL A 69 -21.75 12.32 18.85
N MET A 70 -20.48 12.08 18.53
CA MET A 70 -19.36 12.81 19.12
C MET A 70 -19.36 14.30 18.71
N LYS A 71 -19.66 14.60 17.47
CA LYS A 71 -19.79 15.98 16.97
C LYS A 71 -20.93 16.71 17.66
N GLU A 72 -22.09 16.08 17.83
CA GLU A 72 -23.22 16.65 18.57
C GLU A 72 -22.85 16.92 20.05
N ALA A 73 -22.14 15.99 20.69
CA ALA A 73 -21.65 16.15 22.06
C ALA A 73 -20.63 17.30 22.23
N SER A 74 -19.86 17.62 21.19
CA SER A 74 -18.95 18.78 21.15
C SER A 74 -19.64 20.11 20.84
N GLY A 75 -20.97 20.16 20.85
CA GLY A 75 -21.71 21.34 20.45
C GLY A 75 -21.60 21.67 18.94
N GLY A 76 -21.22 20.69 18.13
CA GLY A 76 -21.10 20.85 16.67
C GLY A 76 -19.78 21.50 16.22
N THR A 77 -18.86 21.80 17.10
CA THR A 77 -17.60 22.50 16.79
C THR A 77 -16.56 21.62 16.11
N MET A 78 -16.63 20.30 16.32
CA MET A 78 -15.71 19.34 15.68
C MET A 78 -15.87 19.35 14.16
N ILE A 79 -14.78 19.55 13.43
CA ILE A 79 -14.76 19.42 11.95
C ILE A 79 -14.67 17.94 11.59
N LEU A 80 -15.60 17.46 10.77
CA LEU A 80 -15.64 16.10 10.27
C LEU A 80 -15.36 16.07 8.77
N ALA A 81 -14.26 15.41 8.38
CA ALA A 81 -13.85 15.28 6.98
C ALA A 81 -13.85 13.82 6.51
N VAL A 82 -14.26 13.59 5.26
CA VAL A 82 -14.10 12.31 4.56
C VAL A 82 -13.12 12.48 3.42
N ALA A 83 -12.09 11.64 3.38
CA ALA A 83 -10.99 11.73 2.44
C ALA A 83 -10.72 10.41 1.71
N GLY A 84 -9.90 10.46 0.66
CA GLY A 84 -9.40 9.32 -0.08
C GLY A 84 -10.30 8.84 -1.21
N CYS A 85 -10.08 7.60 -1.67
CA CYS A 85 -10.72 7.08 -2.89
C CYS A 85 -12.26 6.95 -2.76
N VAL A 86 -12.79 6.70 -1.55
CA VAL A 86 -14.25 6.70 -1.35
C VAL A 86 -14.81 8.11 -1.48
N ALA A 87 -14.15 9.11 -0.90
CA ALA A 87 -14.55 10.51 -1.06
C ALA A 87 -14.54 10.94 -2.54
N GLN A 88 -13.53 10.54 -3.29
CA GLN A 88 -13.42 10.79 -4.73
C GLN A 88 -14.56 10.15 -5.53
N ALA A 89 -14.89 8.90 -5.21
CA ALA A 89 -15.90 8.14 -5.96
C ALA A 89 -17.33 8.57 -5.63
N GLU A 90 -17.62 8.85 -4.35
CA GLU A 90 -18.96 9.10 -3.83
C GLU A 90 -19.27 10.61 -3.73
N GLY A 91 -18.27 11.48 -3.59
CA GLY A 91 -18.42 12.94 -3.66
C GLY A 91 -19.63 13.49 -2.91
N ALA A 92 -20.56 14.10 -3.67
CA ALA A 92 -21.76 14.72 -3.14
C ALA A 92 -22.74 13.75 -2.44
N GLU A 93 -22.71 12.45 -2.80
CA GLU A 93 -23.56 11.43 -2.16
C GLU A 93 -23.22 11.28 -0.67
N ILE A 94 -21.95 11.47 -0.27
CA ILE A 94 -21.56 11.46 1.13
C ILE A 94 -22.30 12.56 1.89
N LEU A 95 -22.35 13.79 1.38
CA LEU A 95 -23.06 14.89 2.04
C LEU A 95 -24.57 14.69 2.03
N ALA A 96 -25.14 14.09 0.99
CA ALA A 96 -26.56 13.80 0.92
C ALA A 96 -26.99 12.81 2.01
N ARG A 97 -26.19 11.75 2.24
CA ARG A 97 -26.45 10.71 3.25
C ARG A 97 -25.96 11.10 4.66
N ALA A 98 -24.92 11.91 4.77
CA ALA A 98 -24.31 12.34 6.02
C ALA A 98 -24.16 13.88 6.06
N PRO A 99 -25.24 14.64 6.20
CA PRO A 99 -25.22 16.12 6.12
C PRO A 99 -24.45 16.81 7.26
N TYR A 100 -24.00 16.07 8.24
CA TYR A 100 -23.15 16.53 9.34
C TYR A 100 -21.65 16.47 9.01
N VAL A 101 -21.24 15.91 7.88
CA VAL A 101 -19.87 15.99 7.35
C VAL A 101 -19.62 17.41 6.84
N ASP A 102 -18.45 17.97 7.11
CA ASP A 102 -18.09 19.34 6.74
C ASP A 102 -17.26 19.41 5.46
N ILE A 103 -16.35 18.43 5.28
CA ILE A 103 -15.39 18.40 4.16
C ILE A 103 -15.41 17.03 3.51
N VAL A 104 -15.48 16.99 2.18
CA VAL A 104 -15.27 15.78 1.36
C VAL A 104 -14.16 16.09 0.37
N LEU A 105 -13.06 15.31 0.39
CA LEU A 105 -11.91 15.58 -0.45
C LEU A 105 -11.33 14.33 -1.09
N GLY A 106 -10.96 14.46 -2.35
CA GLY A 106 -10.25 13.42 -3.09
C GLY A 106 -8.76 13.30 -2.70
N PRO A 107 -8.09 12.22 -3.13
CA PRO A 107 -6.67 12.01 -2.82
C PRO A 107 -5.74 13.03 -3.51
N GLN A 108 -6.21 13.73 -4.54
CA GLN A 108 -5.42 14.71 -5.27
C GLN A 108 -5.49 16.13 -4.69
N THR A 109 -6.40 16.39 -3.74
CA THR A 109 -6.67 17.75 -3.26
C THR A 109 -6.28 17.98 -1.80
N TYR A 110 -5.70 16.99 -1.09
CA TYR A 110 -5.43 17.13 0.35
C TYR A 110 -4.37 18.20 0.68
N HIS A 111 -3.54 18.62 -0.25
CA HIS A 111 -2.63 19.75 -0.06
C HIS A 111 -3.40 21.08 0.19
N ARG A 112 -4.66 21.18 -0.30
CA ARG A 112 -5.55 22.31 -0.06
C ARG A 112 -6.37 22.23 1.22
N LEU A 113 -6.11 21.21 2.05
CA LEU A 113 -6.87 20.98 3.30
C LEU A 113 -6.89 22.20 4.23
N PRO A 114 -5.81 22.99 4.38
CA PRO A 114 -5.82 24.24 5.14
C PRO A 114 -6.89 25.24 4.70
N GLU A 115 -7.06 25.42 3.39
CA GLU A 115 -8.09 26.30 2.81
C GLU A 115 -9.51 25.76 3.04
N MET A 116 -9.68 24.44 2.87
CA MET A 116 -10.97 23.77 3.10
C MET A 116 -11.42 23.92 4.55
N VAL A 117 -10.51 23.76 5.51
CA VAL A 117 -10.77 23.97 6.93
C VAL A 117 -11.16 25.42 7.21
N ALA A 118 -10.46 26.40 6.63
CA ALA A 118 -10.80 27.80 6.78
C ALA A 118 -12.17 28.15 6.18
N ARG A 119 -12.55 27.54 5.05
CA ARG A 119 -13.86 27.71 4.40
C ARG A 119 -14.97 27.08 5.25
N ALA A 120 -14.78 25.88 5.76
CA ALA A 120 -15.75 25.20 6.61
C ALA A 120 -15.99 25.97 7.92
N ALA A 121 -14.93 26.45 8.57
CA ALA A 121 -15.02 27.19 9.83
C ALA A 121 -15.70 28.58 9.68
N ARG A 122 -15.42 29.33 8.59
CA ARG A 122 -15.94 30.71 8.42
C ARG A 122 -17.40 30.75 7.98
N ALA A 123 -17.83 29.83 7.12
CA ALA A 123 -19.10 29.92 6.43
C ALA A 123 -20.17 28.93 6.92
N GLY A 124 -19.80 27.97 7.76
CA GLY A 124 -20.65 26.80 8.05
C GLY A 124 -21.04 26.03 6.79
N LYS A 125 -20.33 26.25 5.67
CA LYS A 125 -20.63 25.67 4.37
C LYS A 125 -19.90 24.34 4.21
N LYS A 126 -20.60 23.38 3.64
CA LYS A 126 -20.00 22.11 3.21
C LYS A 126 -18.99 22.35 2.08
N VAL A 127 -17.85 21.69 2.16
CA VAL A 127 -16.77 21.80 1.18
C VAL A 127 -16.61 20.45 0.48
N ILE A 128 -16.67 20.45 -0.85
CA ILE A 128 -16.36 19.27 -1.68
C ILE A 128 -15.23 19.67 -2.62
N GLU A 129 -14.13 18.89 -2.60
CA GLU A 129 -12.96 19.05 -3.45
C GLU A 129 -12.54 17.67 -3.96
N THR A 130 -13.20 17.23 -5.04
CA THR A 130 -12.97 15.93 -5.69
C THR A 130 -12.49 16.08 -7.14
N ASP A 131 -12.09 17.27 -7.54
CA ASP A 131 -11.52 17.54 -8.85
C ASP A 131 -10.09 17.01 -8.96
N PHE A 132 -9.63 16.86 -10.19
CA PHE A 132 -8.22 16.58 -10.50
C PHE A 132 -7.56 17.92 -10.85
N PRO A 133 -6.86 18.55 -9.90
CA PRO A 133 -6.22 19.84 -10.16
C PRO A 133 -5.06 19.66 -11.16
N PRO A 134 -4.78 20.68 -11.98
CA PRO A 134 -3.68 20.62 -12.94
C PRO A 134 -2.28 20.69 -12.28
N GLU A 135 -2.20 21.25 -11.07
CA GLU A 135 -0.96 21.31 -10.29
C GLU A 135 -0.64 19.97 -9.62
N ASP A 136 0.64 19.64 -9.57
CA ASP A 136 1.11 18.48 -8.80
C ASP A 136 1.04 18.80 -7.29
N LYS A 137 0.26 18.00 -6.56
CA LYS A 137 0.13 18.17 -5.10
C LYS A 137 1.47 18.02 -4.37
N PHE A 138 2.39 17.22 -4.89
CA PHE A 138 3.69 16.98 -4.25
C PHE A 138 4.57 18.23 -4.21
N ASP A 139 4.39 19.17 -5.14
CA ASP A 139 5.09 20.45 -5.16
C ASP A 139 4.61 21.39 -4.04
N HIS A 140 3.41 21.15 -3.51
CA HIS A 140 2.76 21.97 -2.48
C HIS A 140 2.79 21.34 -1.08
N LEU A 141 3.35 20.14 -0.92
CA LEU A 141 3.44 19.49 0.37
C LEU A 141 4.63 20.02 1.17
N PRO A 142 4.46 20.33 2.47
CA PRO A 142 5.58 20.66 3.36
C PRO A 142 6.51 19.46 3.48
N GLU A 143 7.72 19.66 3.98
CA GLU A 143 8.57 18.53 4.39
C GLU A 143 7.84 17.71 5.46
N SER A 144 8.02 16.36 5.39
CA SER A 144 7.35 15.49 6.36
C SER A 144 7.82 15.79 7.77
N GLN A 145 6.90 16.16 8.65
CA GLN A 145 7.18 16.49 10.06
C GLN A 145 6.93 15.29 10.98
N THR A 146 6.15 14.31 10.49
CA THR A 146 5.71 13.17 11.29
C THR A 146 6.67 11.99 11.12
N PRO A 147 7.46 11.62 12.16
CA PRO A 147 8.29 10.42 12.11
C PRO A 147 7.45 9.18 11.85
N GLN A 148 7.81 8.39 10.83
CA GLN A 148 7.11 7.15 10.50
C GLN A 148 7.65 5.93 11.27
N GLY A 149 8.73 6.11 12.04
CA GLY A 149 9.41 5.04 12.77
C GLY A 149 10.44 4.30 11.93
N VAL A 150 10.72 3.05 12.32
CA VAL A 150 11.76 2.22 11.67
C VAL A 150 11.43 1.94 10.19
N ASN A 151 10.14 1.80 9.86
CA ASN A 151 9.65 1.56 8.50
C ASN A 151 8.87 2.78 8.03
N ALA A 152 9.17 3.25 6.82
CA ALA A 152 8.45 4.36 6.20
C ALA A 152 7.88 3.98 4.82
N PHE A 153 6.78 4.62 4.49
CA PHE A 153 6.21 4.63 3.15
C PHE A 153 6.61 5.91 2.43
N LEU A 154 7.01 5.79 1.18
CA LEU A 154 7.39 6.89 0.33
C LEU A 154 6.68 6.79 -1.03
N THR A 155 5.70 7.63 -1.26
CA THR A 155 5.01 7.67 -2.55
C THR A 155 5.91 8.30 -3.60
N ILE A 156 6.17 7.57 -4.67
CA ILE A 156 6.98 8.01 -5.80
C ILE A 156 6.17 8.25 -7.06
N GLN A 157 4.96 7.66 -7.13
CA GLN A 157 4.10 7.70 -8.30
C GLN A 157 2.64 7.61 -7.85
N GLU A 158 1.74 8.32 -8.53
CA GLU A 158 0.29 8.21 -8.35
C GLU A 158 -0.44 8.12 -9.68
N GLY A 159 -1.69 7.64 -9.63
CA GLY A 159 -2.49 7.40 -10.81
C GLY A 159 -2.02 6.18 -11.61
N CYS A 160 -2.72 5.83 -12.68
CA CYS A 160 -2.35 4.70 -13.51
C CYS A 160 -3.03 4.75 -14.89
N ASP A 161 -2.25 4.65 -15.96
CA ASP A 161 -2.72 4.69 -17.35
C ASP A 161 -2.89 3.28 -17.97
N LYS A 162 -2.90 2.23 -17.16
CA LYS A 162 -3.08 0.85 -17.67
C LYS A 162 -4.53 0.55 -18.06
N PHE A 163 -5.52 1.24 -17.49
CA PHE A 163 -6.95 1.09 -17.78
C PHE A 163 -7.42 -0.36 -17.79
N CYS A 164 -7.00 -1.14 -16.78
CA CYS A 164 -7.52 -2.49 -16.58
C CYS A 164 -9.04 -2.42 -16.43
N SER A 165 -9.80 -3.33 -17.11
CA SER A 165 -11.24 -3.22 -17.26
C SER A 165 -12.05 -3.28 -15.95
N PHE A 166 -11.45 -3.80 -14.88
CA PHE A 166 -12.05 -3.92 -13.54
C PHE A 166 -11.64 -2.81 -12.56
N CYS A 167 -10.67 -1.95 -12.95
CA CYS A 167 -9.96 -1.09 -12.01
C CYS A 167 -10.54 0.33 -11.97
N VAL A 168 -10.74 0.85 -10.77
CA VAL A 168 -11.24 2.22 -10.53
C VAL A 168 -10.12 3.26 -10.35
N VAL A 169 -8.85 2.84 -10.31
CA VAL A 169 -7.71 3.74 -10.04
C VAL A 169 -7.67 4.95 -10.98
N PRO A 170 -7.81 4.82 -12.32
CA PRO A 170 -7.83 5.98 -13.21
C PRO A 170 -8.92 7.01 -12.87
N TYR A 171 -10.01 6.56 -12.29
CA TYR A 171 -11.16 7.40 -11.95
C TYR A 171 -11.09 8.00 -10.53
N THR A 172 -10.25 7.41 -9.66
CA THR A 172 -10.14 7.85 -8.27
C THR A 172 -8.81 8.50 -7.93
N ARG A 173 -7.75 8.20 -8.69
CA ARG A 173 -6.42 8.78 -8.52
C ARG A 173 -5.90 9.52 -9.76
N GLY A 174 -6.60 9.41 -10.89
CA GLY A 174 -6.26 10.10 -12.13
C GLY A 174 -5.21 9.41 -12.98
N ALA A 175 -4.69 10.17 -13.94
CA ALA A 175 -3.59 9.77 -14.81
C ALA A 175 -2.30 9.55 -14.00
N GLU A 176 -1.37 8.82 -14.59
CA GLU A 176 -0.07 8.57 -13.98
C GLU A 176 0.73 9.88 -13.83
N GLN A 177 1.23 10.10 -12.61
CA GLN A 177 2.15 11.18 -12.26
C GLN A 177 3.33 10.58 -11.49
N SER A 178 4.53 10.75 -12.03
CA SER A 178 5.79 10.30 -11.45
C SER A 178 6.55 11.49 -10.86
N ARG A 179 6.93 11.40 -9.60
CA ARG A 179 7.72 12.45 -8.91
C ARG A 179 9.16 12.47 -9.42
N SER A 180 9.82 13.63 -9.38
CA SER A 180 11.23 13.74 -9.75
C SER A 180 12.14 12.96 -8.79
N ALA A 181 13.23 12.38 -9.31
CA ALA A 181 14.23 11.68 -8.50
C ALA A 181 14.79 12.56 -7.38
N ALA A 182 15.03 13.85 -7.66
CA ALA A 182 15.56 14.79 -6.68
C ALA A 182 14.64 14.94 -5.46
N THR A 183 13.33 15.04 -5.68
CA THR A 183 12.34 15.16 -4.60
C THR A 183 12.25 13.88 -3.78
N ILE A 184 12.25 12.71 -4.44
CA ILE A 184 12.22 11.40 -3.79
C ILE A 184 13.45 11.18 -2.93
N LEU A 185 14.66 11.44 -3.46
CA LEU A 185 15.92 11.28 -2.75
C LEU A 185 16.03 12.22 -1.54
N ARG A 186 15.53 13.46 -1.64
CA ARG A 186 15.50 14.40 -0.52
C ARG A 186 14.60 13.89 0.60
N GLU A 187 13.38 13.45 0.28
CA GLU A 187 12.44 12.90 1.27
C GLU A 187 12.97 11.61 1.89
N ALA A 188 13.58 10.72 1.10
CA ALA A 188 14.19 9.48 1.62
C ALA A 188 15.32 9.77 2.62
N ARG A 189 16.23 10.70 2.30
CA ARG A 189 17.30 11.12 3.23
C ARG A 189 16.74 11.73 4.52
N HIS A 190 15.69 12.53 4.39
CA HIS A 190 15.02 13.11 5.56
C HIS A 190 14.40 12.01 6.45
N LEU A 191 13.67 11.04 5.90
CA LEU A 191 13.13 9.91 6.66
C LEU A 191 14.23 9.11 7.37
N VAL A 192 15.34 8.82 6.69
CA VAL A 192 16.47 8.09 7.28
C VAL A 192 17.11 8.90 8.42
N SER A 193 17.25 10.22 8.28
CA SER A 193 17.78 11.09 9.35
C SER A 193 16.89 11.10 10.60
N GLN A 194 15.60 10.79 10.45
CA GLN A 194 14.63 10.64 11.55
C GLN A 194 14.58 9.22 12.14
N GLY A 195 15.46 8.32 11.72
CA GLY A 195 15.56 6.95 12.26
C GLY A 195 14.91 5.86 11.42
N THR A 196 14.38 6.17 10.25
CA THR A 196 13.89 5.13 9.32
C THR A 196 15.05 4.27 8.82
N ARG A 197 14.83 2.96 8.76
CA ARG A 197 15.78 1.94 8.29
C ARG A 197 15.26 1.15 7.10
N GLU A 198 13.95 1.06 6.91
CA GLU A 198 13.33 0.43 5.75
C GLU A 198 12.39 1.43 5.07
N ILE A 199 12.52 1.62 3.75
CA ILE A 199 11.62 2.42 2.94
C ILE A 199 10.90 1.50 1.95
N THR A 200 9.56 1.59 1.92
CA THR A 200 8.74 0.98 0.89
C THR A 200 8.24 2.06 -0.07
N LEU A 201 8.67 1.97 -1.32
CA LEU A 201 8.21 2.86 -2.39
C LEU A 201 6.77 2.51 -2.78
N LEU A 202 5.92 3.51 -2.86
CA LEU A 202 4.50 3.36 -3.15
C LEU A 202 4.08 4.05 -4.45
N GLY A 203 3.05 3.46 -5.07
CA GLY A 203 2.35 3.98 -6.23
C GLY A 203 1.22 3.05 -6.62
N GLN A 204 0.51 3.33 -7.70
CA GLN A 204 -0.48 2.43 -8.28
C GLN A 204 0.12 1.48 -9.31
N ASN A 205 1.31 1.82 -9.83
CA ASN A 205 2.12 1.01 -10.74
C ASN A 205 3.59 1.39 -10.59
N VAL A 206 4.19 1.04 -9.45
CA VAL A 206 5.50 1.55 -9.03
C VAL A 206 6.60 1.23 -10.03
N ASN A 207 6.57 0.05 -10.66
CA ASN A 207 7.62 -0.34 -11.61
C ASN A 207 7.52 0.34 -12.99
N ALA A 208 6.46 1.15 -13.23
CA ALA A 208 6.39 2.06 -14.36
C ALA A 208 6.92 3.47 -14.04
N TRP A 209 7.34 3.72 -12.80
CA TRP A 209 7.86 5.03 -12.44
C TRP A 209 8.96 5.47 -13.41
N HIS A 210 8.80 6.69 -13.90
CA HIS A 210 9.74 7.39 -14.74
C HIS A 210 9.74 8.85 -14.34
N GLY A 211 10.89 9.40 -14.04
CA GLY A 211 10.95 10.77 -13.53
C GLY A 211 12.25 11.45 -13.92
N ASP A 212 12.24 12.78 -13.81
CA ASP A 212 13.44 13.58 -14.07
C ASP A 212 14.56 13.19 -13.12
N GLY A 213 15.70 12.80 -13.71
CA GLY A 213 16.92 12.48 -13.00
C GLY A 213 17.61 13.72 -12.43
N THR A 214 18.45 13.53 -11.42
CA THR A 214 19.16 14.62 -10.72
C THR A 214 20.22 15.33 -11.58
N GLN A 215 20.64 14.71 -12.68
CA GLN A 215 21.64 15.24 -13.62
C GLN A 215 21.04 15.46 -15.02
N GLY A 216 19.71 15.50 -15.12
CA GLY A 216 18.97 15.54 -16.36
C GLY A 216 18.70 14.15 -16.94
N GLY A 217 17.80 14.10 -17.94
CA GLY A 217 17.31 12.86 -18.52
C GLY A 217 16.26 12.16 -17.65
N GLU A 218 15.56 11.23 -18.25
CA GLU A 218 14.53 10.42 -17.59
C GLU A 218 15.16 9.16 -16.99
N TRP A 219 14.81 8.84 -15.76
CA TRP A 219 15.24 7.63 -15.06
C TRP A 219 14.07 6.65 -14.93
N GLY A 220 14.37 5.35 -15.02
CA GLY A 220 13.46 4.29 -14.61
C GLY A 220 13.66 3.90 -13.15
N LEU A 221 12.76 3.03 -12.65
CA LEU A 221 12.80 2.58 -11.25
C LEU A 221 14.12 1.90 -10.88
N GLY A 222 14.72 1.11 -11.78
CA GLY A 222 16.00 0.44 -11.50
C GLY A 222 17.11 1.43 -11.15
N ARG A 223 17.19 2.55 -11.88
CA ARG A 223 18.14 3.63 -11.58
C ARG A 223 17.84 4.31 -10.26
N LEU A 224 16.57 4.64 -10.00
CA LEU A 224 16.17 5.25 -8.74
C LEU A 224 16.52 4.38 -7.53
N LEU A 225 16.31 3.07 -7.62
CA LEU A 225 16.64 2.12 -6.55
C LEU A 225 18.15 2.09 -6.25
N ARG A 226 19.00 2.20 -7.28
CA ARG A 226 20.46 2.26 -7.10
C ARG A 226 20.87 3.53 -6.34
N GLU A 227 20.30 4.67 -6.68
CA GLU A 227 20.61 5.93 -5.98
C GLU A 227 20.04 5.95 -4.53
N LEU A 228 18.88 5.35 -4.30
CA LEU A 228 18.33 5.21 -2.95
C LEU A 228 19.18 4.26 -2.08
N ALA A 229 19.73 3.20 -2.67
CA ALA A 229 20.56 2.24 -1.97
C ALA A 229 21.89 2.85 -1.44
N GLU A 230 22.33 3.97 -2.00
CA GLU A 230 23.52 4.71 -1.56
C GLU A 230 23.26 5.61 -0.33
N ILE A 231 22.01 5.73 0.14
CA ILE A 231 21.69 6.53 1.32
C ILE A 231 22.24 5.82 2.57
N PRO A 232 23.18 6.43 3.32
CA PRO A 232 23.72 5.84 4.54
C PRO A 232 22.61 5.52 5.55
N ASP A 233 22.77 4.43 6.29
CA ASP A 233 21.82 3.93 7.30
C ASP A 233 20.46 3.44 6.77
N LEU A 234 20.19 3.50 5.47
CA LEU A 234 19.07 2.83 4.86
C LEU A 234 19.41 1.33 4.67
N LEU A 235 18.81 0.48 5.50
CA LEU A 235 19.11 -0.95 5.49
C LEU A 235 18.32 -1.70 4.43
N ARG A 236 17.08 -1.27 4.17
CA ARG A 236 16.15 -2.01 3.31
C ARG A 236 15.33 -1.11 2.40
N LEU A 237 15.23 -1.52 1.15
CA LEU A 237 14.34 -0.99 0.15
C LEU A 237 13.31 -2.05 -0.26
N ARG A 238 12.08 -1.61 -0.46
CA ARG A 238 10.99 -2.38 -1.06
C ARG A 238 10.18 -1.48 -1.98
N TYR A 239 9.41 -2.08 -2.85
CA TYR A 239 8.38 -1.38 -3.59
C TYR A 239 7.12 -2.26 -3.69
N ALA A 240 5.97 -1.63 -3.82
CA ALA A 240 4.67 -2.29 -3.84
C ALA A 240 3.87 -1.88 -5.07
N THR A 241 3.01 -2.78 -5.53
CA THR A 241 2.09 -2.53 -6.64
C THR A 241 2.79 -2.37 -7.98
N SER A 242 3.06 -3.51 -8.62
CA SER A 242 3.75 -3.58 -9.91
C SER A 242 2.86 -4.15 -11.01
N HIS A 243 3.23 -3.92 -12.26
CA HIS A 243 2.57 -4.52 -13.41
C HIS A 243 3.58 -5.35 -14.22
N PRO A 244 3.25 -6.58 -14.66
CA PRO A 244 4.19 -7.46 -15.39
C PRO A 244 4.84 -6.80 -16.61
N ARG A 245 4.10 -5.97 -17.35
CA ARG A 245 4.63 -5.26 -18.54
C ARG A 245 5.79 -4.31 -18.26
N ASP A 246 5.89 -3.81 -17.03
CA ASP A 246 6.83 -2.75 -16.69
C ASP A 246 8.05 -3.32 -15.92
N MET A 247 8.29 -4.63 -16.00
CA MET A 247 9.50 -5.27 -15.49
C MET A 247 10.65 -5.11 -16.49
N SER A 248 11.37 -3.99 -16.39
CA SER A 248 12.53 -3.70 -17.22
C SER A 248 13.75 -4.55 -16.87
N ASP A 249 14.70 -4.67 -17.80
CA ASP A 249 15.97 -5.36 -17.56
C ASP A 249 16.75 -4.69 -16.43
N GLU A 250 16.80 -3.35 -16.41
CA GLU A 250 17.44 -2.56 -15.36
C GLU A 250 16.87 -2.86 -13.97
N LEU A 251 15.54 -3.08 -13.86
CA LEU A 251 14.90 -3.42 -12.60
C LEU A 251 15.25 -4.85 -12.16
N VAL A 252 15.30 -5.81 -13.08
CA VAL A 252 15.77 -7.18 -12.80
C VAL A 252 17.23 -7.18 -12.34
N GLU A 253 18.08 -6.40 -12.98
CA GLU A 253 19.47 -6.21 -12.58
C GLU A 253 19.60 -5.56 -11.19
N ALA A 254 18.74 -4.58 -10.88
CA ALA A 254 18.71 -3.99 -9.54
C ALA A 254 18.41 -5.06 -8.46
N HIS A 255 17.51 -6.00 -8.72
CA HIS A 255 17.26 -7.13 -7.80
C HIS A 255 18.48 -8.05 -7.65
N ARG A 256 19.27 -8.25 -8.71
CA ARG A 256 20.50 -9.04 -8.65
C ARG A 256 21.58 -8.34 -7.83
N ASP A 257 21.78 -7.04 -8.07
CA ASP A 257 22.97 -6.30 -7.62
C ASP A 257 22.81 -5.65 -6.24
N LEU A 258 21.58 -5.23 -5.88
CA LEU A 258 21.36 -4.45 -4.67
C LEU A 258 20.98 -5.35 -3.47
N ARG A 259 21.88 -5.44 -2.50
CA ARG A 259 21.59 -6.16 -1.24
C ARG A 259 20.52 -5.46 -0.40
N THR A 260 20.46 -4.14 -0.48
CA THR A 260 19.44 -3.30 0.19
C THR A 260 18.05 -3.54 -0.36
N LEU A 261 17.91 -3.90 -1.64
CA LEU A 261 16.62 -4.26 -2.23
C LEU A 261 16.23 -5.67 -1.77
N MET A 262 15.15 -5.76 -0.99
CA MET A 262 14.75 -7.03 -0.38
C MET A 262 14.25 -8.05 -1.42
N PRO A 263 14.53 -9.35 -1.21
CA PRO A 263 14.12 -10.43 -2.11
C PRO A 263 12.63 -10.76 -1.96
N TYR A 264 11.80 -9.78 -2.14
CA TYR A 264 10.35 -9.90 -2.12
C TYR A 264 9.73 -9.00 -3.19
N LEU A 265 8.96 -9.58 -4.09
CA LEU A 265 8.29 -8.85 -5.15
C LEU A 265 6.80 -9.14 -5.17
N HIS A 266 5.98 -8.08 -5.07
CA HIS A 266 4.55 -8.15 -5.31
C HIS A 266 4.26 -7.77 -6.78
N LEU A 267 3.88 -8.78 -7.59
CA LEU A 267 3.64 -8.64 -9.02
C LEU A 267 2.25 -9.23 -9.39
N PRO A 268 1.19 -8.41 -9.36
CA PRO A 268 -0.17 -8.86 -9.63
C PRO A 268 -0.37 -9.38 -11.05
N VAL A 269 -0.58 -10.67 -11.23
CA VAL A 269 -0.92 -11.30 -12.52
C VAL A 269 -2.41 -11.22 -12.83
N GLN A 270 -3.27 -11.36 -11.83
CA GLN A 270 -4.73 -11.33 -11.81
C GLN A 270 -5.39 -12.63 -12.29
N SER A 271 -4.91 -13.31 -13.34
CA SER A 271 -5.44 -14.55 -13.88
C SER A 271 -4.34 -15.37 -14.58
N GLY A 272 -4.48 -16.67 -14.65
CA GLY A 272 -3.64 -17.56 -15.45
C GLY A 272 -4.16 -17.81 -16.87
N SER A 273 -5.33 -17.28 -17.22
CA SER A 273 -5.93 -17.42 -18.54
C SER A 273 -5.64 -16.22 -19.42
N ASP A 274 -5.02 -16.42 -20.58
CA ASP A 274 -4.73 -15.36 -21.56
C ASP A 274 -6.01 -14.68 -22.05
N ARG A 275 -7.12 -15.43 -22.19
CA ARG A 275 -8.42 -14.89 -22.58
C ARG A 275 -8.96 -13.94 -21.51
N VAL A 276 -8.86 -14.29 -20.24
CA VAL A 276 -9.28 -13.43 -19.12
C VAL A 276 -8.34 -12.24 -18.97
N LEU A 277 -7.03 -12.43 -19.11
CA LEU A 277 -6.06 -11.33 -19.09
C LEU A 277 -6.34 -10.31 -20.20
N ALA A 278 -6.68 -10.77 -21.41
CA ALA A 278 -7.08 -9.90 -22.51
C ALA A 278 -8.38 -9.14 -22.19
N ALA A 279 -9.40 -9.82 -21.63
CA ALA A 279 -10.66 -9.20 -21.20
C ALA A 279 -10.45 -8.19 -20.06
N MET A 280 -9.48 -8.42 -19.18
CA MET A 280 -9.02 -7.50 -18.15
C MET A 280 -8.19 -6.33 -18.69
N ASN A 281 -7.85 -6.30 -19.97
CA ASN A 281 -6.94 -5.31 -20.60
C ASN A 281 -5.52 -5.33 -19.99
N ARG A 282 -5.01 -6.51 -19.57
CA ARG A 282 -3.70 -6.62 -18.90
C ARG A 282 -2.51 -6.49 -19.86
N LYS A 283 -2.71 -6.70 -21.16
CA LYS A 283 -1.67 -6.54 -22.22
C LYS A 283 -0.42 -7.42 -22.01
N HIS A 284 -0.53 -8.52 -21.30
CA HIS A 284 0.46 -9.59 -21.18
C HIS A 284 -0.24 -10.94 -21.15
N THR A 285 0.49 -11.99 -21.46
CA THR A 285 0.03 -13.40 -21.37
C THR A 285 0.54 -14.06 -20.08
N ALA A 286 -0.02 -15.22 -19.75
CA ALA A 286 0.50 -16.05 -18.66
C ALA A 286 1.94 -16.51 -18.96
N ASN A 287 2.29 -16.70 -20.24
CA ASN A 287 3.64 -17.06 -20.64
C ASN A 287 4.64 -15.90 -20.49
N ASP A 288 4.22 -14.66 -20.76
CA ASP A 288 5.05 -13.50 -20.48
C ASP A 288 5.32 -13.38 -18.98
N PHE A 289 4.32 -13.63 -18.14
CA PHE A 289 4.48 -13.66 -16.69
C PHE A 289 5.50 -14.73 -16.25
N ARG A 290 5.43 -15.94 -16.78
CA ARG A 290 6.40 -17.03 -16.52
C ARG A 290 7.81 -16.60 -16.84
N ARG A 291 8.04 -16.04 -18.04
CA ARG A 291 9.37 -15.56 -18.47
C ARG A 291 9.94 -14.49 -17.52
N ILE A 292 9.09 -13.60 -17.03
CA ILE A 292 9.50 -12.58 -16.06
C ILE A 292 9.93 -13.24 -14.74
N ILE A 293 9.16 -14.22 -14.26
CA ILE A 293 9.49 -14.95 -13.02
C ILE A 293 10.79 -15.74 -13.17
N ASP A 294 11.00 -16.41 -14.30
CA ASP A 294 12.22 -17.16 -14.55
C ASP A 294 13.44 -16.22 -14.53
N ARG A 295 13.37 -15.09 -15.24
CA ARG A 295 14.44 -14.08 -15.23
C ARG A 295 14.72 -13.52 -13.84
N LEU A 296 13.68 -13.29 -13.03
CA LEU A 296 13.83 -12.82 -11.64
C LEU A 296 14.50 -13.88 -10.76
N ARG A 297 14.13 -15.14 -10.91
CA ARG A 297 14.74 -16.26 -10.16
C ARG A 297 16.18 -16.52 -10.59
N ASP A 298 16.50 -16.36 -11.87
CA ASP A 298 17.88 -16.45 -12.36
C ASP A 298 18.74 -15.32 -11.78
N ALA A 299 18.19 -14.09 -11.72
CA ALA A 299 18.88 -12.93 -11.17
C ALA A 299 18.99 -12.98 -9.63
N ARG A 300 17.96 -13.49 -8.96
CA ARG A 300 17.83 -13.56 -7.50
C ARG A 300 17.13 -14.85 -7.08
N PRO A 301 17.86 -15.96 -6.86
CA PRO A 301 17.28 -17.29 -6.57
C PRO A 301 16.40 -17.37 -5.31
N ASP A 302 16.65 -16.51 -4.33
CA ASP A 302 15.89 -16.42 -3.07
C ASP A 302 14.63 -15.53 -3.18
N MET A 303 14.22 -15.12 -4.39
CA MET A 303 13.07 -14.22 -4.60
C MET A 303 11.77 -14.82 -4.10
N ALA A 304 11.19 -14.23 -3.08
CA ALA A 304 9.83 -14.51 -2.61
C ALA A 304 8.81 -13.72 -3.44
N LEU A 305 7.91 -14.43 -4.09
CA LEU A 305 6.92 -13.85 -4.99
C LEU A 305 5.57 -13.69 -4.31
N SER A 306 4.94 -12.57 -4.58
CA SER A 306 3.55 -12.29 -4.18
C SER A 306 2.74 -11.80 -5.38
N SER A 307 1.43 -12.07 -5.37
CA SER A 307 0.55 -11.67 -6.46
C SER A 307 -0.88 -11.40 -5.97
N ASP A 308 -1.68 -10.78 -6.84
CA ASP A 308 -3.13 -10.68 -6.69
C ASP A 308 -3.83 -11.51 -7.75
N PHE A 309 -4.99 -12.07 -7.39
CA PHE A 309 -5.85 -12.83 -8.25
C PHE A 309 -7.30 -12.38 -8.14
N ILE A 310 -8.00 -12.29 -9.27
CA ILE A 310 -9.42 -12.01 -9.34
C ILE A 310 -10.11 -13.21 -10.00
N VAL A 311 -11.01 -13.88 -9.27
CA VAL A 311 -11.85 -14.94 -9.80
C VAL A 311 -13.24 -14.43 -10.16
N GLY A 312 -13.85 -15.00 -11.19
CA GLY A 312 -15.19 -14.64 -11.64
C GLY A 312 -15.26 -13.30 -12.38
N HIS A 313 -14.17 -12.91 -13.05
CA HIS A 313 -14.23 -11.79 -14.01
C HIS A 313 -15.30 -12.11 -15.08
N PRO A 314 -16.05 -11.12 -15.59
CA PRO A 314 -17.08 -11.37 -16.61
C PRO A 314 -16.56 -12.22 -17.77
N GLY A 315 -17.28 -13.29 -18.07
CA GLY A 315 -16.95 -14.24 -19.10
C GLY A 315 -15.93 -15.33 -18.70
N GLU A 316 -15.39 -15.35 -17.48
CA GLU A 316 -14.49 -16.41 -17.00
C GLU A 316 -15.20 -17.77 -16.99
N THR A 317 -14.66 -18.74 -17.71
CA THR A 317 -15.13 -20.13 -17.73
C THR A 317 -14.42 -20.98 -16.68
N GLU A 318 -14.83 -22.24 -16.54
CA GLU A 318 -14.14 -23.20 -15.66
C GLU A 318 -12.72 -23.48 -16.17
N ALA A 319 -12.53 -23.65 -17.46
CA ALA A 319 -11.20 -23.84 -18.05
C ALA A 319 -10.26 -22.66 -17.80
N ASP A 320 -10.77 -21.43 -17.75
CA ASP A 320 -9.97 -20.25 -17.39
C ASP A 320 -9.56 -20.26 -15.92
N PHE A 321 -10.47 -20.69 -15.06
CA PHE A 321 -10.15 -20.84 -13.63
C PHE A 321 -9.11 -21.94 -13.41
N GLU A 322 -9.25 -23.10 -14.10
CA GLU A 322 -8.25 -24.18 -14.06
C GLU A 322 -6.87 -23.70 -14.54
N ALA A 323 -6.81 -22.89 -15.60
CA ALA A 323 -5.56 -22.28 -16.05
C ALA A 323 -4.94 -21.36 -14.97
N THR A 324 -5.75 -20.64 -14.19
CA THR A 324 -5.28 -19.84 -13.05
C THR A 324 -4.74 -20.74 -11.93
N MET A 325 -5.44 -21.83 -11.61
CA MET A 325 -4.96 -22.81 -10.62
C MET A 325 -3.65 -23.45 -11.04
N ALA A 326 -3.51 -23.81 -12.33
CA ALA A 326 -2.28 -24.37 -12.88
C ALA A 326 -1.10 -23.40 -12.76
N LEU A 327 -1.30 -22.12 -13.09
CA LEU A 327 -0.27 -21.08 -12.91
C LEU A 327 0.16 -20.95 -11.46
N VAL A 328 -0.78 -20.96 -10.51
CA VAL A 328 -0.49 -20.89 -9.09
C VAL A 328 0.33 -22.09 -8.61
N HIS A 329 -0.03 -23.30 -9.03
CA HIS A 329 0.73 -24.53 -8.73
C HIS A 329 2.17 -24.46 -9.25
N GLU A 330 2.36 -23.92 -10.45
CA GLU A 330 3.66 -23.82 -11.11
C GLU A 330 4.58 -22.79 -10.44
N ILE A 331 4.06 -21.58 -10.20
CA ILE A 331 4.86 -20.45 -9.70
C ILE A 331 5.20 -20.60 -8.22
N LYS A 332 4.32 -21.13 -7.39
CA LYS A 332 4.51 -21.31 -5.93
C LYS A 332 4.77 -19.98 -5.23
N PHE A 333 3.70 -19.24 -4.96
CA PHE A 333 3.79 -17.93 -4.31
C PHE A 333 4.09 -18.06 -2.82
N ALA A 334 4.99 -17.19 -2.32
CA ALA A 334 5.27 -17.07 -0.89
C ALA A 334 4.08 -16.46 -0.12
N MET A 335 3.35 -15.57 -0.78
CA MET A 335 2.10 -14.96 -0.31
C MET A 335 1.29 -14.51 -1.52
N ALA A 336 -0.02 -14.57 -1.44
CA ALA A 336 -0.87 -13.97 -2.48
C ALA A 336 -2.22 -13.56 -1.92
N TYR A 337 -2.86 -12.62 -2.60
CA TYR A 337 -4.21 -12.16 -2.28
C TYR A 337 -5.16 -12.59 -3.40
N SER A 338 -6.37 -12.95 -3.03
CA SER A 338 -7.39 -13.37 -3.98
C SER A 338 -8.74 -12.76 -3.64
N PHE A 339 -9.45 -12.37 -4.68
CA PHE A 339 -10.69 -11.62 -4.56
C PHE A 339 -11.71 -12.18 -5.55
N LYS A 340 -13.00 -12.12 -5.19
CA LYS A 340 -14.08 -12.22 -6.19
C LYS A 340 -14.10 -10.93 -7.01
N TYR A 341 -14.32 -11.07 -8.30
CA TYR A 341 -14.66 -9.90 -9.10
C TYR A 341 -15.90 -9.20 -8.52
N SER A 342 -15.77 -7.93 -8.27
CA SER A 342 -16.82 -7.05 -7.79
C SER A 342 -17.07 -5.92 -8.79
N ARG A 343 -18.32 -5.69 -9.15
CA ARG A 343 -18.70 -4.60 -10.04
C ARG A 343 -18.34 -3.26 -9.44
N ARG A 344 -17.62 -2.45 -10.19
CA ARG A 344 -17.29 -1.06 -9.81
C ARG A 344 -17.94 -0.11 -10.79
N PRO A 345 -18.85 0.77 -10.33
CA PRO A 345 -19.47 1.75 -11.22
C PRO A 345 -18.44 2.51 -12.06
N GLY A 346 -18.75 2.73 -13.33
CA GLY A 346 -17.86 3.43 -14.26
C GLY A 346 -16.76 2.58 -14.90
N THR A 347 -16.51 1.35 -14.43
CA THR A 347 -15.53 0.46 -15.06
C THR A 347 -16.13 -0.34 -16.22
N PRO A 348 -15.35 -0.63 -17.30
CA PRO A 348 -15.86 -1.43 -18.44
C PRO A 348 -16.39 -2.80 -18.04
N ALA A 349 -15.75 -3.50 -17.13
CA ALA A 349 -16.18 -4.83 -16.69
C ALA A 349 -17.51 -4.81 -15.91
N ALA A 350 -17.90 -3.68 -15.31
CA ALA A 350 -19.19 -3.57 -14.62
C ALA A 350 -20.38 -3.69 -15.56
N GLY A 351 -20.26 -3.19 -16.80
CA GLY A 351 -21.26 -3.28 -17.84
C GLY A 351 -21.20 -4.56 -18.70
N ALA A 352 -20.21 -5.41 -18.50
CA ALA A 352 -20.03 -6.61 -19.33
C ALA A 352 -21.18 -7.61 -19.13
N PRO A 353 -21.71 -8.22 -20.22
CA PRO A 353 -22.94 -9.02 -20.16
C PRO A 353 -22.77 -10.38 -19.46
N ALA A 354 -21.61 -11.01 -19.59
CA ALA A 354 -21.37 -12.40 -19.13
C ALA A 354 -20.88 -12.42 -17.66
N GLN A 355 -21.67 -11.89 -16.73
CA GLN A 355 -21.33 -11.92 -15.30
C GLN A 355 -21.37 -13.35 -14.77
N VAL A 356 -20.33 -13.74 -14.02
CA VAL A 356 -20.26 -15.05 -13.38
C VAL A 356 -21.18 -15.09 -12.15
N PRO A 357 -21.97 -16.16 -11.95
CA PRO A 357 -22.82 -16.31 -10.76
C PRO A 357 -22.01 -16.25 -9.45
N GLU A 358 -22.59 -15.69 -8.38
CA GLU A 358 -21.90 -15.56 -7.08
C GLU A 358 -21.49 -16.91 -6.51
N ILE A 359 -22.31 -17.95 -6.67
CA ILE A 359 -22.00 -19.29 -6.19
C ILE A 359 -20.72 -19.86 -6.83
N ASP A 360 -20.52 -19.61 -8.13
CA ASP A 360 -19.30 -20.04 -8.83
C ASP A 360 -18.08 -19.22 -8.38
N LYS A 361 -18.25 -17.91 -8.19
CA LYS A 361 -17.18 -17.06 -7.64
C LYS A 361 -16.76 -17.50 -6.25
N ASP A 362 -17.72 -17.86 -5.37
CA ASP A 362 -17.45 -18.34 -4.01
C ASP A 362 -16.68 -19.66 -4.04
N ARG A 363 -17.12 -20.61 -4.86
CA ARG A 363 -16.47 -21.91 -5.04
C ARG A 363 -15.02 -21.73 -5.53
N ARG A 364 -14.83 -20.93 -6.58
CA ARG A 364 -13.50 -20.65 -7.15
C ARG A 364 -12.60 -19.94 -6.16
N LEU A 365 -13.12 -18.95 -5.44
CA LEU A 365 -12.34 -18.23 -4.44
C LEU A 365 -11.89 -19.16 -3.31
N GLN A 366 -12.76 -20.01 -2.79
CA GLN A 366 -12.41 -20.97 -1.73
C GLN A 366 -11.31 -21.94 -2.18
N ALA A 367 -11.44 -22.50 -3.39
CA ALA A 367 -10.44 -23.41 -3.95
C ALA A 367 -9.08 -22.72 -4.12
N LEU A 368 -9.06 -21.50 -4.68
CA LEU A 368 -7.85 -20.73 -4.87
C LEU A 368 -7.21 -20.35 -3.52
N GLN A 369 -8.01 -19.91 -2.55
CA GLN A 369 -7.51 -19.55 -1.21
C GLN A 369 -6.91 -20.75 -0.47
N ALA A 370 -7.47 -21.95 -0.64
CA ALA A 370 -6.92 -23.16 -0.06
C ALA A 370 -5.51 -23.44 -0.60
N LEU A 371 -5.33 -23.39 -1.91
CA LEU A 371 -4.02 -23.59 -2.56
C LEU A 371 -3.00 -22.52 -2.17
N LEU A 372 -3.39 -21.25 -2.19
CA LEU A 372 -2.50 -20.14 -1.80
C LEU A 372 -2.07 -20.22 -0.33
N ARG A 373 -2.99 -20.65 0.55
CA ARG A 373 -2.66 -20.88 1.96
C ARG A 373 -1.68 -22.03 2.15
N GLU A 374 -1.87 -23.13 1.42
CA GLU A 374 -0.94 -24.27 1.42
C GLU A 374 0.46 -23.81 1.01
N GLN A 375 0.58 -23.03 -0.07
CA GLN A 375 1.86 -22.51 -0.53
C GLN A 375 2.51 -21.56 0.48
N GLN A 376 1.74 -20.65 1.08
CA GLN A 376 2.25 -19.75 2.11
C GLN A 376 2.77 -20.50 3.34
N VAL A 377 2.02 -21.53 3.80
CA VAL A 377 2.45 -22.37 4.94
C VAL A 377 3.72 -23.12 4.56
N GLY A 378 3.79 -23.69 3.35
CA GLY A 378 4.98 -24.36 2.86
C GLY A 378 6.20 -23.45 2.78
N PHE A 379 6.02 -22.23 2.26
CA PHE A 379 7.08 -21.22 2.22
C PHE A 379 7.55 -20.83 3.64
N ASN A 380 6.61 -20.59 4.56
CA ASN A 380 6.98 -20.29 5.95
C ASN A 380 7.71 -21.45 6.62
N ALA A 381 7.28 -22.69 6.37
CA ALA A 381 7.93 -23.88 6.90
C ALA A 381 9.36 -24.05 6.35
N SER A 382 9.61 -23.72 5.09
CA SER A 382 10.95 -23.77 4.49
C SER A 382 11.95 -22.79 5.12
N CYS A 383 11.47 -21.77 5.81
CA CYS A 383 12.32 -20.84 6.55
C CYS A 383 12.79 -21.38 7.91
N VAL A 384 12.15 -22.43 8.44
CA VAL A 384 12.54 -23.02 9.74
C VAL A 384 13.92 -23.66 9.64
N GLY A 385 14.80 -23.33 10.58
CA GLY A 385 16.20 -23.75 10.57
C GLY A 385 17.14 -22.80 9.83
N LEU A 386 16.63 -21.80 9.10
CA LEU A 386 17.46 -20.77 8.47
C LEU A 386 17.83 -19.66 9.45
N ASP A 387 18.99 -19.07 9.24
CA ASP A 387 19.41 -17.81 9.85
C ASP A 387 19.04 -16.67 8.90
N LEU A 388 18.12 -15.83 9.32
CA LEU A 388 17.64 -14.71 8.52
C LEU A 388 17.97 -13.37 9.19
N PRO A 389 18.41 -12.35 8.43
CA PRO A 389 18.52 -11.01 8.97
C PRO A 389 17.09 -10.46 9.23
N VAL A 390 16.80 -10.07 10.46
CA VAL A 390 15.50 -9.52 10.85
C VAL A 390 15.68 -8.08 11.30
N LEU A 391 14.97 -7.16 10.66
CA LEU A 391 14.88 -5.77 11.09
C LEU A 391 13.76 -5.66 12.13
N PHE A 392 14.12 -5.31 13.37
CA PHE A 392 13.14 -5.13 14.44
C PHE A 392 12.47 -3.76 14.35
N THR A 393 11.15 -3.76 14.39
CA THR A 393 10.35 -2.55 14.11
C THR A 393 9.50 -2.11 15.29
N GLY A 394 9.40 -2.94 16.35
CA GLY A 394 8.62 -2.60 17.52
C GLY A 394 8.52 -3.73 18.54
N LEU A 395 7.74 -3.48 19.58
CA LEU A 395 7.41 -4.49 20.58
C LEU A 395 6.50 -5.55 19.99
N GLY A 396 6.64 -6.78 20.47
CA GLY A 396 5.76 -7.88 20.12
C GLY A 396 4.44 -7.84 20.88
N ARG A 397 3.62 -8.86 20.68
CA ARG A 397 2.29 -8.96 21.28
C ARG A 397 2.32 -9.27 22.78
N HIS A 398 3.38 -9.93 23.25
CA HIS A 398 3.52 -10.35 24.64
C HIS A 398 4.64 -9.55 25.34
N PRO A 399 4.56 -9.39 26.67
CA PRO A 399 5.63 -8.74 27.44
C PRO A 399 6.99 -9.39 27.19
N GLY A 400 8.05 -8.56 27.02
CA GLY A 400 9.41 -9.05 26.73
C GLY A 400 9.62 -9.58 25.30
N GLN A 401 8.62 -9.46 24.43
CA GLN A 401 8.72 -9.85 23.03
C GLN A 401 8.98 -8.63 22.14
N ILE A 402 9.85 -8.79 21.17
CA ILE A 402 10.08 -7.85 20.07
C ILE A 402 9.63 -8.46 18.75
N ALA A 403 9.26 -7.61 17.82
CA ALA A 403 8.77 -7.99 16.50
C ALA A 403 9.52 -7.24 15.39
N GLY A 404 9.71 -7.92 14.28
CA GLY A 404 10.37 -7.37 13.10
C GLY A 404 9.88 -8.02 11.82
N ARG A 405 10.65 -7.81 10.74
CA ARG A 405 10.38 -8.37 9.42
C ARG A 405 11.58 -9.11 8.89
N SER A 406 11.33 -10.30 8.30
CA SER A 406 12.31 -11.02 7.50
C SER A 406 12.58 -10.29 6.17
N PRO A 407 13.63 -10.66 5.41
CA PRO A 407 13.82 -10.15 4.05
C PRO A 407 12.61 -10.40 3.14
N PHE A 408 11.88 -11.49 3.38
CA PHE A 408 10.69 -11.91 2.63
C PHE A 408 9.38 -11.27 3.11
N LEU A 409 9.45 -10.20 3.93
CA LEU A 409 8.33 -9.44 4.49
C LEU A 409 7.52 -10.19 5.58
N GLN A 410 7.87 -11.42 5.92
CA GLN A 410 7.18 -12.18 6.98
C GLN A 410 7.38 -11.50 8.34
N PRO A 411 6.32 -11.40 9.18
CA PRO A 411 6.49 -11.01 10.58
C PRO A 411 7.32 -12.06 11.32
N VAL A 412 8.32 -11.59 12.06
CA VAL A 412 9.14 -12.41 12.93
C VAL A 412 9.06 -11.88 14.36
N HIS A 413 8.88 -12.76 15.34
CA HIS A 413 8.85 -12.38 16.75
C HIS A 413 9.78 -13.28 17.57
N LEU A 414 10.37 -12.70 18.60
CA LEU A 414 11.20 -13.39 19.56
C LEU A 414 11.24 -12.67 20.91
N SER A 415 11.71 -13.36 21.96
CA SER A 415 12.02 -12.70 23.24
C SER A 415 13.36 -11.95 23.12
N GLY A 416 13.36 -10.66 23.45
CA GLY A 416 14.54 -9.82 23.31
C GLY A 416 14.36 -8.42 23.89
N SER A 417 15.49 -7.68 23.99
CA SER A 417 15.50 -6.31 24.47
C SER A 417 14.92 -5.35 23.45
N ALA A 418 14.20 -4.32 23.92
CA ALA A 418 13.72 -3.22 23.10
C ALA A 418 14.87 -2.41 22.43
N ASP A 419 16.09 -2.48 22.93
CA ASP A 419 17.27 -1.82 22.36
C ASP A 419 17.62 -2.33 20.95
N LEU A 420 17.09 -3.48 20.56
CA LEU A 420 17.23 -4.02 19.21
C LEU A 420 16.29 -3.38 18.19
N ILE A 421 15.28 -2.63 18.63
CA ILE A 421 14.35 -1.94 17.71
C ILE A 421 15.13 -0.89 16.91
N GLY A 422 14.96 -0.91 15.59
CA GLY A 422 15.72 -0.08 14.64
C GLY A 422 16.99 -0.75 14.13
N ASN A 423 17.37 -1.91 14.66
CA ASN A 423 18.55 -2.66 14.23
C ASN A 423 18.15 -3.94 13.49
N GLU A 424 19.04 -4.36 12.60
CA GLU A 424 18.97 -5.66 11.95
C GLU A 424 19.87 -6.66 12.70
N SER A 425 19.34 -7.84 12.99
CA SER A 425 20.10 -8.91 13.64
C SER A 425 19.83 -10.26 13.00
N MET A 426 20.81 -11.15 13.05
CA MET A 426 20.64 -12.53 12.58
C MET A 426 19.78 -13.32 13.55
N VAL A 427 18.71 -13.93 13.02
CA VAL A 427 17.72 -14.68 13.80
C VAL A 427 17.60 -16.08 13.22
N ARG A 428 17.84 -17.10 14.05
CA ARG A 428 17.52 -18.51 13.73
C ARG A 428 16.02 -18.68 13.82
N ILE A 429 15.38 -19.02 12.71
CA ILE A 429 13.94 -19.32 12.69
C ILE A 429 13.74 -20.71 13.30
N VAL A 430 12.95 -20.78 14.36
CA VAL A 430 12.73 -22.01 15.12
C VAL A 430 11.34 -22.61 14.94
N ALA A 431 10.35 -21.79 14.54
CA ALA A 431 9.00 -22.26 14.26
C ALA A 431 8.29 -21.33 13.28
N ASN A 432 7.31 -21.89 12.55
CA ASN A 432 6.36 -21.14 11.75
C ASN A 432 4.95 -21.20 12.37
N HIS A 433 4.23 -20.10 12.23
CA HIS A 433 2.82 -19.97 12.56
C HIS A 433 2.04 -19.62 11.29
N SER A 434 0.72 -19.58 11.39
CA SER A 434 -0.14 -19.30 10.21
C SER A 434 0.25 -18.02 9.45
N ASN A 435 0.68 -16.96 10.15
CA ASN A 435 0.99 -15.67 9.55
C ASN A 435 2.30 -15.03 10.08
N SER A 436 3.14 -15.78 10.77
CA SER A 436 4.38 -15.25 11.35
C SER A 436 5.39 -16.37 11.59
N LEU A 437 6.63 -15.97 11.85
CA LEU A 437 7.73 -16.84 12.24
C LEU A 437 8.14 -16.55 13.69
N ALA A 438 8.57 -17.57 14.43
CA ALA A 438 9.23 -17.40 15.70
C ALA A 438 10.73 -17.68 15.55
N GLY A 439 11.55 -16.92 16.26
CA GLY A 439 13.00 -17.06 16.15
C GLY A 439 13.72 -16.87 17.48
N THR A 440 15.04 -17.08 17.43
CA THR A 440 15.98 -16.77 18.50
C THR A 440 17.18 -16.03 17.91
N LEU A 441 17.77 -15.10 18.65
CA LEU A 441 18.97 -14.42 18.22
C LEU A 441 20.10 -15.41 18.01
N VAL A 442 20.78 -15.30 16.88
CA VAL A 442 22.03 -16.02 16.65
C VAL A 442 23.11 -15.31 17.46
N GLN A 443 23.64 -15.97 18.49
CA GLN A 443 24.78 -15.42 19.24
C GLN A 443 26.00 -15.41 18.31
N GLU A 444 26.59 -14.23 18.10
CA GLU A 444 27.91 -14.16 17.54
C GLU A 444 28.84 -14.99 18.42
N ARG A 445 29.40 -16.07 17.87
CA ARG A 445 30.54 -16.75 18.55
C ARG A 445 31.64 -15.67 18.67
N ARG A 446 31.78 -15.09 19.87
CA ARG A 446 33.02 -14.36 20.17
C ARG A 446 34.13 -15.35 19.94
N SER A 447 34.88 -15.17 18.85
CA SER A 447 36.16 -15.85 18.65
C SER A 447 37.04 -15.43 19.81
N ALA A 448 37.41 -16.44 20.62
CA ALA A 448 38.34 -16.32 21.74
C ALA A 448 39.75 -16.11 21.21
#